data_422c5a4b3202621bf7db6905c791c9ae
#
_entry.id   422c5a4b3202621bf7db6905c791c9ae
#
_cell.length_a   1.000
_cell.length_b   1.000
_cell.length_c   1.000
_cell.angle_alpha   90.00
_cell.angle_beta   90.00
_cell.angle_gamma   90.00
#
_symmetry.space_group_name_H-M   'P 1'
#
loop_
_entity.id
_entity.type
_entity.pdbx_description
1 polymer ?
#
loop_
_entity_poly.entity_id
_entity_poly.type
_entity_poly.pdbx_seq_one_letter_code
_entity_poly.pdbx_strand_id
1 'polypeptide(L)'
;MRVGCFYDMDCCHRPTGVTRHALSQLERLARAPSIELSVITGRVRHPDGLAYWKALEGPARRELPLRTRDILRWWRLKPWPPIEWWSGPLDWVYCPAEFFVPTRNARRAVTSHDVLQALQFDPPRKRQLLRRIFDTADLILSVSHFNTEQLLDAYPTCRGRVAYVPNAAEDYFFEPAADHERAQVRANLGLPAQIPYLLSVAAFQPRKNLARLIRATARLREVTAGDLAVVLIGAGGEEEARVLREAAAAAGSRAIFCMPGYPPDLALRAIYAEATALVFPSLCEGFGIPAVEAMAQGIPVALADSTALPEIGGAAGWYHDPTDEDAITAAVRGLLDEPEERARRVALGRAIAEKYRWNVANELLVQALLNHR
;
A
#
# COMPACT_ATOMS: atom_id res chain seq x y z
N MET A 1 -10.72 -22.90 -13.17
CA MET A 1 -10.89 -21.61 -13.88
C MET A 1 -9.53 -21.13 -14.33
N ARG A 2 -9.35 -20.79 -15.62
CA ARG A 2 -8.09 -20.32 -16.18
C ARG A 2 -7.98 -18.81 -16.02
N VAL A 3 -7.02 -18.34 -15.25
CA VAL A 3 -6.78 -16.93 -14.96
C VAL A 3 -5.41 -16.52 -15.50
N GLY A 4 -5.37 -15.51 -16.36
CA GLY A 4 -4.14 -14.82 -16.75
C GLY A 4 -3.91 -13.61 -15.86
N CYS A 5 -2.89 -13.62 -15.01
CA CYS A 5 -2.51 -12.44 -14.23
C CYS A 5 -1.47 -11.62 -15.01
N PHE A 6 -1.85 -10.40 -15.42
CA PHE A 6 -0.94 -9.49 -16.13
C PHE A 6 -0.38 -8.42 -15.21
N TYR A 7 0.95 -8.43 -15.03
CA TYR A 7 1.65 -7.44 -14.21
C TYR A 7 3.05 -7.13 -14.77
N ASP A 8 3.57 -5.95 -14.43
CA ASP A 8 4.93 -5.52 -14.81
C ASP A 8 5.96 -6.04 -13.81
N MET A 9 6.61 -7.14 -14.11
CA MET A 9 7.62 -7.74 -13.24
C MET A 9 8.90 -6.89 -13.12
N ASP A 10 9.16 -5.94 -14.01
CA ASP A 10 10.25 -4.98 -13.84
C ASP A 10 10.04 -4.05 -12.63
N CYS A 11 8.80 -3.90 -12.13
CA CYS A 11 8.48 -3.08 -10.95
C CYS A 11 8.83 -3.75 -9.61
N CYS A 12 9.18 -5.04 -9.59
CA CYS A 12 9.47 -5.78 -8.36
C CYS A 12 10.65 -5.20 -7.55
N HIS A 13 11.57 -4.48 -8.20
CA HIS A 13 12.70 -3.81 -7.53
C HIS A 13 12.30 -2.57 -6.72
N ARG A 14 11.06 -2.10 -6.86
CA ARG A 14 10.52 -0.95 -6.13
C ARG A 14 9.24 -1.37 -5.41
N PRO A 15 9.32 -1.87 -4.19
CA PRO A 15 8.15 -2.35 -3.46
C PRO A 15 7.26 -1.18 -3.05
N THR A 16 6.37 -0.77 -3.94
CA THR A 16 5.25 0.12 -3.62
C THR A 16 4.09 -0.70 -3.07
N GLY A 17 3.10 -0.06 -2.43
CA GLY A 17 1.89 -0.75 -1.98
C GLY A 17 1.19 -1.52 -3.11
N VAL A 18 1.15 -0.96 -4.33
CA VAL A 18 0.59 -1.63 -5.52
C VAL A 18 1.41 -2.85 -5.93
N THR A 19 2.75 -2.75 -5.89
CA THR A 19 3.64 -3.89 -6.18
C THR A 19 3.47 -5.00 -5.16
N ARG A 20 3.43 -4.68 -3.85
CA ARG A 20 3.17 -5.66 -2.79
C ARG A 20 1.83 -6.33 -2.98
N HIS A 21 0.76 -5.57 -3.24
CA HIS A 21 -0.56 -6.12 -3.57
C HIS A 21 -0.48 -7.12 -4.73
N ALA A 22 0.15 -6.73 -5.84
CA ALA A 22 0.23 -7.55 -7.03
C ALA A 22 0.95 -8.89 -6.76
N LEU A 23 2.11 -8.84 -6.11
CA LEU A 23 2.92 -10.04 -5.83
C LEU A 23 2.23 -10.95 -4.81
N SER A 24 1.68 -10.41 -3.73
CA SER A 24 1.01 -11.17 -2.68
C SER A 24 -0.27 -11.85 -3.19
N GLN A 25 -1.05 -11.17 -4.03
CA GLN A 25 -2.20 -11.79 -4.70
C GLN A 25 -1.78 -12.89 -5.68
N LEU A 26 -0.73 -12.65 -6.45
CA LEU A 26 -0.22 -13.59 -7.44
C LEU A 26 0.25 -14.90 -6.78
N GLU A 27 1.03 -14.82 -5.71
CA GLU A 27 1.53 -15.99 -4.99
C GLU A 27 0.41 -16.85 -4.39
N ARG A 28 -0.65 -16.20 -3.91
CA ARG A 28 -1.80 -16.90 -3.32
C ARG A 28 -2.75 -17.46 -4.38
N LEU A 29 -2.95 -16.74 -5.48
CA LEU A 29 -3.67 -17.27 -6.64
C LEU A 29 -2.99 -18.51 -7.21
N ALA A 30 -1.65 -18.56 -7.21
CA ALA A 30 -0.88 -19.73 -7.65
C ALA A 30 -1.13 -20.99 -6.80
N ARG A 31 -1.55 -20.81 -5.55
CA ARG A 31 -1.87 -21.89 -4.60
C ARG A 31 -3.37 -22.21 -4.51
N ALA A 32 -4.23 -21.42 -5.16
CA ALA A 32 -5.68 -21.60 -5.10
C ALA A 32 -6.11 -22.83 -5.95
N PRO A 33 -6.71 -23.89 -5.38
CA PRO A 33 -7.00 -25.13 -6.13
C PRO A 33 -8.00 -24.94 -7.27
N SER A 34 -8.85 -23.91 -7.19
CA SER A 34 -9.86 -23.59 -8.20
C SER A 34 -9.31 -22.81 -9.39
N ILE A 35 -8.05 -22.38 -9.33
CA ILE A 35 -7.41 -21.48 -10.30
C ILE A 35 -6.26 -22.20 -11.02
N GLU A 36 -6.32 -22.21 -12.34
CA GLU A 36 -5.19 -22.52 -13.21
C GLU A 36 -4.57 -21.18 -13.62
N LEU A 37 -3.47 -20.79 -12.95
CA LEU A 37 -2.86 -19.48 -13.11
C LEU A 37 -1.83 -19.48 -14.23
N SER A 38 -1.92 -18.48 -15.10
CA SER A 38 -0.85 -18.07 -16.01
C SER A 38 -0.39 -16.67 -15.66
N VAL A 39 0.88 -16.47 -15.36
CA VAL A 39 1.46 -15.14 -15.12
C VAL A 39 2.01 -14.59 -16.43
N ILE A 40 1.59 -13.39 -16.77
CA ILE A 40 1.90 -12.74 -18.03
C ILE A 40 2.56 -11.39 -17.74
N THR A 41 3.70 -11.13 -18.35
CA THR A 41 4.46 -9.89 -18.20
C THR A 41 5.04 -9.44 -19.52
N GLY A 42 5.37 -8.18 -19.67
CA GLY A 42 6.28 -7.73 -20.75
C GLY A 42 7.71 -8.22 -20.47
N ARG A 43 8.61 -7.97 -21.43
CA ARG A 43 10.02 -8.38 -21.29
C ARG A 43 10.64 -7.81 -20.02
N VAL A 44 11.10 -8.69 -19.15
CA VAL A 44 11.72 -8.34 -17.86
C VAL A 44 13.21 -8.10 -18.08
N ARG A 45 13.73 -7.00 -17.56
CA ARG A 45 15.16 -6.62 -17.72
C ARG A 45 15.86 -6.31 -16.42
N HIS A 46 15.14 -5.82 -15.41
CA HIS A 46 15.74 -5.51 -14.12
C HIS A 46 16.20 -6.79 -13.43
N PRO A 47 17.41 -6.85 -12.84
CA PRO A 47 17.95 -8.06 -12.21
C PRO A 47 17.00 -8.65 -11.14
N ASP A 48 16.44 -7.82 -10.27
CA ASP A 48 15.52 -8.27 -9.21
C ASP A 48 14.20 -8.79 -9.80
N GLY A 49 13.67 -8.11 -10.83
CA GLY A 49 12.50 -8.58 -11.57
C GLY A 49 12.75 -9.93 -12.23
N LEU A 50 13.94 -10.12 -12.83
CA LEU A 50 14.34 -11.41 -13.41
C LEU A 50 14.51 -12.48 -12.36
N ALA A 51 15.09 -12.16 -11.18
CA ALA A 51 15.25 -13.11 -10.08
C ALA A 51 13.87 -13.58 -9.58
N TYR A 52 12.95 -12.65 -9.30
CA TYR A 52 11.58 -12.96 -8.91
C TYR A 52 10.85 -13.79 -9.99
N TRP A 53 10.94 -13.35 -11.26
CA TRP A 53 10.31 -14.03 -12.40
C TRP A 53 10.80 -15.48 -12.56
N LYS A 54 12.09 -15.73 -12.32
CA LYS A 54 12.68 -17.06 -12.40
C LYS A 54 12.32 -17.93 -11.20
N ALA A 55 12.21 -17.34 -10.02
CA ALA A 55 11.86 -18.02 -8.77
C ALA A 55 10.38 -18.39 -8.67
N LEU A 56 9.51 -17.81 -9.50
CA LEU A 56 8.08 -18.08 -9.47
C LEU A 56 7.79 -19.51 -9.90
N GLU A 57 7.42 -20.35 -8.96
CA GLU A 57 7.08 -21.76 -9.18
C GLU A 57 5.56 -21.97 -9.23
N GLY A 58 5.12 -22.98 -9.98
CA GLY A 58 3.74 -23.42 -10.08
C GLY A 58 3.01 -22.88 -11.31
N PRO A 59 2.76 -21.56 -11.46
CA PRO A 59 1.98 -21.05 -12.60
C PRO A 59 2.73 -21.10 -13.93
N ALA A 60 1.98 -21.22 -15.02
CA ALA A 60 2.53 -21.03 -16.36
C ALA A 60 3.03 -19.59 -16.52
N ARG A 61 4.24 -19.43 -17.05
CA ARG A 61 4.87 -18.11 -17.25
C ARG A 61 4.87 -17.72 -18.72
N ARG A 62 4.44 -16.50 -19.03
CA ARG A 62 4.39 -15.97 -20.38
C ARG A 62 5.05 -14.58 -20.43
N GLU A 63 6.16 -14.48 -21.12
CA GLU A 63 6.85 -13.21 -21.37
C GLU A 63 6.47 -12.71 -22.76
N LEU A 64 5.98 -11.47 -22.84
CA LEU A 64 5.62 -10.81 -24.09
C LEU A 64 6.87 -10.23 -24.77
N PRO A 65 6.85 -10.02 -26.09
CA PRO A 65 8.06 -9.66 -26.85
C PRO A 65 8.61 -8.26 -26.54
N LEU A 66 7.77 -7.36 -26.00
CA LEU A 66 8.13 -5.98 -25.66
C LEU A 66 8.06 -5.77 -24.15
N ARG A 67 8.67 -4.68 -23.64
CA ARG A 67 8.52 -4.27 -22.24
C ARG A 67 7.05 -3.94 -21.93
N THR A 68 6.60 -4.18 -20.71
CA THR A 68 5.24 -3.87 -20.27
C THR A 68 4.82 -2.44 -20.62
N ARG A 69 5.69 -1.47 -20.36
CA ARG A 69 5.45 -0.06 -20.69
C ARG A 69 5.13 0.16 -22.17
N ASP A 70 5.86 -0.50 -23.07
CA ASP A 70 5.74 -0.29 -24.51
C ASP A 70 4.50 -1.01 -25.05
N ILE A 71 4.20 -2.21 -24.54
CA ILE A 71 2.96 -2.95 -24.83
C ILE A 71 1.72 -2.15 -24.38
N LEU A 72 1.73 -1.61 -23.17
CA LEU A 72 0.62 -0.80 -22.66
C LEU A 72 0.41 0.48 -23.49
N ARG A 73 1.49 1.11 -23.96
CA ARG A 73 1.40 2.24 -24.90
C ARG A 73 0.79 1.83 -26.22
N TRP A 74 1.21 0.69 -26.77
CA TRP A 74 0.65 0.14 -27.99
C TRP A 74 -0.84 -0.16 -27.84
N TRP A 75 -1.24 -0.90 -26.81
CA TRP A 75 -2.64 -1.26 -26.57
C TRP A 75 -3.57 -0.06 -26.32
N ARG A 76 -3.04 1.05 -25.84
CA ARG A 76 -3.81 2.31 -25.74
C ARG A 76 -4.22 2.85 -27.10
N LEU A 77 -3.35 2.71 -28.09
CA LEU A 77 -3.57 3.21 -29.46
C LEU A 77 -4.32 2.18 -30.29
N LYS A 78 -3.89 0.92 -30.24
CA LYS A 78 -4.43 -0.19 -31.00
C LYS A 78 -4.63 -1.39 -30.06
N PRO A 79 -5.88 -1.70 -29.64
CA PRO A 79 -6.19 -2.79 -28.70
C PRO A 79 -6.07 -4.17 -29.40
N TRP A 80 -4.92 -4.44 -29.99
CA TRP A 80 -4.62 -5.66 -30.74
C TRP A 80 -3.09 -5.87 -30.75
N PRO A 81 -2.57 -7.11 -30.71
CA PRO A 81 -3.34 -8.35 -30.55
C PRO A 81 -3.85 -8.52 -29.10
N PRO A 82 -4.92 -9.33 -28.92
CA PRO A 82 -5.40 -9.68 -27.58
C PRO A 82 -4.40 -10.56 -26.84
N ILE A 83 -4.43 -10.51 -25.53
CA ILE A 83 -3.44 -11.18 -24.67
C ILE A 83 -3.46 -12.71 -24.85
N GLU A 84 -4.60 -13.29 -25.21
CA GLU A 84 -4.76 -14.72 -25.47
C GLU A 84 -3.90 -15.26 -26.61
N TRP A 85 -3.34 -14.40 -27.48
CA TRP A 85 -2.38 -14.84 -28.51
C TRP A 85 -1.10 -15.42 -27.90
N TRP A 86 -0.74 -14.98 -26.69
CA TRP A 86 0.45 -15.46 -26.00
C TRP A 86 0.15 -16.46 -24.89
N SER A 87 -1.00 -16.32 -24.23
CA SER A 87 -1.37 -17.15 -23.11
C SER A 87 -2.20 -18.38 -23.51
N GLY A 88 -2.79 -18.40 -24.68
CA GLY A 88 -3.88 -19.30 -25.02
C GLY A 88 -5.20 -18.87 -24.39
N PRO A 89 -6.26 -19.72 -24.44
CA PRO A 89 -7.58 -19.37 -23.95
C PRO A 89 -7.61 -19.19 -22.43
N LEU A 90 -8.22 -18.09 -21.97
CA LEU A 90 -8.42 -17.74 -20.57
C LEU A 90 -9.90 -17.51 -20.28
N ASP A 91 -10.33 -17.72 -19.05
CA ASP A 91 -11.63 -17.34 -18.55
C ASP A 91 -11.61 -15.87 -18.06
N TRP A 92 -10.49 -15.51 -17.37
CA TRP A 92 -10.25 -14.16 -16.87
C TRP A 92 -8.84 -13.67 -17.18
N VAL A 93 -8.73 -12.38 -17.42
CA VAL A 93 -7.47 -11.61 -17.33
C VAL A 93 -7.57 -10.69 -16.13
N TYR A 94 -6.79 -10.99 -15.10
CA TYR A 94 -6.68 -10.19 -13.89
C TYR A 94 -5.49 -9.24 -13.96
N CYS A 95 -5.73 -7.96 -13.74
CA CYS A 95 -4.71 -6.93 -13.60
C CYS A 95 -4.74 -6.42 -12.15
N PRO A 96 -3.72 -6.71 -11.31
CA PRO A 96 -3.66 -6.21 -9.94
C PRO A 96 -3.36 -4.72 -9.83
N ALA A 97 -3.46 -3.99 -10.92
CA ALA A 97 -3.36 -2.55 -11.05
C ALA A 97 -4.22 -2.08 -12.23
N GLU A 98 -4.37 -0.76 -12.39
CA GLU A 98 -5.19 -0.15 -13.45
C GLU A 98 -4.49 -0.23 -14.82
N PHE A 99 -4.43 -1.43 -15.41
CA PHE A 99 -3.91 -1.66 -16.75
C PHE A 99 -5.04 -1.92 -17.76
N PHE A 100 -4.90 -1.31 -18.95
CA PHE A 100 -5.74 -1.65 -20.08
C PHE A 100 -5.10 -2.79 -20.87
N VAL A 101 -5.72 -3.97 -20.82
CA VAL A 101 -5.26 -5.17 -21.52
C VAL A 101 -6.39 -5.63 -22.47
N PRO A 102 -6.18 -5.71 -23.79
CA PRO A 102 -7.18 -6.20 -24.71
C PRO A 102 -7.33 -7.72 -24.60
N THR A 103 -8.55 -8.18 -24.59
CA THR A 103 -8.94 -9.59 -24.59
C THR A 103 -9.81 -9.91 -25.81
N ARG A 104 -9.83 -11.16 -26.23
CA ARG A 104 -10.72 -11.64 -27.27
C ARG A 104 -12.03 -12.22 -26.68
N ASN A 105 -11.88 -13.16 -25.76
CA ASN A 105 -12.98 -13.88 -25.14
C ASN A 105 -12.92 -13.83 -23.61
N ALA A 106 -11.72 -13.66 -23.04
CA ALA A 106 -11.55 -13.59 -21.60
C ALA A 106 -12.19 -12.31 -21.03
N ARG A 107 -12.84 -12.43 -19.86
CA ARG A 107 -13.30 -11.29 -19.07
C ARG A 107 -12.11 -10.59 -18.41
N ARG A 108 -12.28 -9.32 -18.08
CA ARG A 108 -11.24 -8.48 -17.48
C ARG A 108 -11.60 -8.10 -16.06
N ALA A 109 -10.71 -8.42 -15.14
CA ALA A 109 -10.75 -7.94 -13.76
C ALA A 109 -9.57 -7.00 -13.51
N VAL A 110 -9.83 -5.85 -12.88
CA VAL A 110 -8.79 -4.86 -12.54
C VAL A 110 -8.91 -4.44 -11.10
N THR A 111 -7.79 -4.24 -10.39
CA THR A 111 -7.81 -3.65 -9.05
C THR A 111 -7.72 -2.13 -9.14
N SER A 112 -8.62 -1.45 -8.43
CA SER A 112 -8.62 0.00 -8.23
C SER A 112 -8.05 0.31 -6.85
N HIS A 113 -6.92 1.06 -6.81
CA HIS A 113 -6.19 1.33 -5.58
C HIS A 113 -6.51 2.69 -4.96
N ASP A 114 -6.63 3.76 -5.76
CA ASP A 114 -6.79 5.11 -5.24
C ASP A 114 -7.36 6.04 -6.32
N VAL A 115 -8.69 6.00 -6.44
CA VAL A 115 -9.41 6.83 -7.43
C VAL A 115 -9.32 8.31 -7.07
N LEU A 116 -9.46 8.65 -5.78
CA LEU A 116 -9.42 10.05 -5.35
C LEU A 116 -8.07 10.70 -5.64
N GLN A 117 -6.97 9.99 -5.40
CA GLN A 117 -5.64 10.47 -5.79
C GLN A 117 -5.57 10.77 -7.29
N ALA A 118 -6.10 9.85 -8.11
CA ALA A 118 -6.09 10.04 -9.55
C ALA A 118 -6.93 11.24 -10.00
N LEU A 119 -8.05 11.52 -9.32
CA LEU A 119 -8.90 12.66 -9.62
C LEU A 119 -8.27 14.00 -9.21
N GLN A 120 -7.57 14.04 -8.08
CA GLN A 120 -7.01 15.27 -7.52
C GLN A 120 -5.63 15.61 -8.06
N PHE A 121 -4.76 14.62 -8.23
CA PHE A 121 -3.33 14.84 -8.49
C PHE A 121 -2.85 14.39 -9.87
N ASP A 122 -3.61 13.53 -10.56
CA ASP A 122 -3.19 13.02 -11.87
C ASP A 122 -3.65 13.92 -13.02
N PRO A 123 -2.85 13.97 -14.13
CA PRO A 123 -3.20 14.78 -15.28
C PRO A 123 -4.46 14.23 -16.01
N PRO A 124 -5.21 15.09 -16.73
CA PRO A 124 -6.45 14.70 -17.43
C PRO A 124 -6.32 13.46 -18.32
N ARG A 125 -5.17 13.29 -18.98
CA ARG A 125 -4.89 12.11 -19.82
C ARG A 125 -4.93 10.79 -19.04
N LYS A 126 -4.44 10.80 -17.79
CA LYS A 126 -4.47 9.60 -16.94
C LYS A 126 -5.90 9.30 -16.49
N ARG A 127 -6.68 10.33 -16.15
CA ARG A 127 -8.11 10.19 -15.80
C ARG A 127 -8.94 9.62 -16.96
N GLN A 128 -8.67 10.04 -18.19
CA GLN A 128 -9.31 9.45 -19.39
C GLN A 128 -8.94 7.99 -19.59
N LEU A 129 -7.68 7.62 -19.32
CA LEU A 129 -7.25 6.23 -19.37
C LEU A 129 -7.96 5.39 -18.32
N LEU A 130 -8.07 5.87 -17.07
CA LEU A 130 -8.80 5.18 -16.00
C LEU A 130 -10.27 4.99 -16.38
N ARG A 131 -10.93 6.00 -16.92
CA ARG A 131 -12.29 5.89 -17.43
C ARG A 131 -12.40 4.73 -18.43
N ARG A 132 -11.53 4.69 -19.44
CA ARG A 132 -11.51 3.60 -20.42
C ARG A 132 -11.30 2.23 -19.79
N ILE A 133 -10.38 2.13 -18.81
CA ILE A 133 -10.12 0.88 -18.09
C ILE A 133 -11.38 0.42 -17.37
N PHE A 134 -11.99 1.29 -16.56
CA PHE A 134 -13.16 0.96 -15.76
C PHE A 134 -14.42 0.72 -16.60
N ASP A 135 -14.66 1.50 -17.66
CA ASP A 135 -15.80 1.30 -18.57
C ASP A 135 -15.72 -0.05 -19.29
N THR A 136 -14.52 -0.56 -19.52
CA THR A 136 -14.30 -1.80 -20.26
C THR A 136 -13.97 -3.01 -19.41
N ALA A 137 -13.77 -2.87 -18.11
CA ALA A 137 -13.57 -3.99 -17.18
C ALA A 137 -14.92 -4.68 -16.90
N ASP A 138 -14.92 -6.01 -16.86
CA ASP A 138 -16.09 -6.82 -16.48
C ASP A 138 -16.24 -6.88 -14.96
N LEU A 139 -15.14 -6.74 -14.22
CA LEU A 139 -15.08 -6.70 -12.77
C LEU A 139 -14.02 -5.70 -12.31
N ILE A 140 -14.37 -4.88 -11.33
CA ILE A 140 -13.45 -3.94 -10.68
C ILE A 140 -13.34 -4.34 -9.21
N LEU A 141 -12.11 -4.56 -8.76
CA LEU A 141 -11.80 -4.94 -7.39
C LEU A 141 -11.37 -3.69 -6.64
N SER A 142 -12.17 -3.22 -5.70
CA SER A 142 -11.90 -2.01 -4.93
C SER A 142 -11.31 -2.35 -3.59
N VAL A 143 -10.23 -1.66 -3.22
CA VAL A 143 -9.43 -1.97 -2.03
C VAL A 143 -10.03 -1.46 -0.71
N SER A 144 -11.04 -0.59 -0.77
CA SER A 144 -11.77 -0.09 0.40
C SER A 144 -13.21 0.30 0.00
N HIS A 145 -14.10 0.42 1.00
CA HIS A 145 -15.45 0.95 0.75
C HIS A 145 -15.37 2.43 0.36
N PHE A 146 -14.49 3.19 1.00
CA PHE A 146 -14.21 4.57 0.61
C PHE A 146 -13.82 4.67 -0.88
N ASN A 147 -12.85 3.86 -1.34
CA ASN A 147 -12.44 3.86 -2.74
C ASN A 147 -13.58 3.40 -3.66
N THR A 148 -14.47 2.51 -3.21
CA THR A 148 -15.67 2.09 -3.96
C THR A 148 -16.62 3.27 -4.16
N GLU A 149 -16.90 4.05 -3.14
CA GLU A 149 -17.74 5.24 -3.23
C GLU A 149 -17.16 6.26 -4.22
N GLN A 150 -15.86 6.58 -4.08
CA GLN A 150 -15.16 7.48 -4.99
C GLN A 150 -15.17 6.98 -6.45
N LEU A 151 -15.05 5.65 -6.64
CA LEU A 151 -15.11 5.02 -7.95
C LEU A 151 -16.51 5.17 -8.57
N LEU A 152 -17.56 4.89 -7.82
CA LEU A 152 -18.95 4.94 -8.31
C LEU A 152 -19.43 6.37 -8.55
N ASP A 153 -18.94 7.34 -7.77
CA ASP A 153 -19.21 8.77 -7.98
C ASP A 153 -18.54 9.29 -9.25
N ALA A 154 -17.27 8.96 -9.45
CA ALA A 154 -16.49 9.43 -10.60
C ALA A 154 -16.84 8.66 -11.91
N TYR A 155 -17.20 7.39 -11.79
CA TYR A 155 -17.47 6.47 -12.90
C TYR A 155 -18.76 5.66 -12.65
N PRO A 156 -19.96 6.28 -12.72
CA PRO A 156 -21.24 5.62 -12.41
C PRO A 156 -21.54 4.39 -13.28
N THR A 157 -20.94 4.30 -14.48
CA THR A 157 -21.03 3.14 -15.39
C THR A 157 -20.49 1.84 -14.78
N CYS A 158 -19.69 1.93 -13.71
CA CYS A 158 -19.12 0.77 -13.03
C CYS A 158 -20.10 0.08 -12.07
N ARG A 159 -21.26 0.69 -11.79
CA ARG A 159 -22.25 0.14 -10.85
C ARG A 159 -22.65 -1.29 -11.24
N GLY A 160 -22.66 -2.19 -10.25
CA GLY A 160 -22.95 -3.61 -10.46
C GLY A 160 -21.74 -4.46 -10.90
N ARG A 161 -20.57 -3.84 -11.13
CA ARG A 161 -19.32 -4.52 -11.51
C ARG A 161 -18.16 -4.29 -10.53
N VAL A 162 -18.46 -3.80 -9.35
CA VAL A 162 -17.44 -3.53 -8.30
C VAL A 162 -17.59 -4.55 -7.19
N ALA A 163 -16.49 -5.18 -6.81
CA ALA A 163 -16.39 -6.05 -5.65
C ALA A 163 -15.31 -5.53 -4.69
N TYR A 164 -15.57 -5.64 -3.39
CA TYR A 164 -14.62 -5.29 -2.35
C TYR A 164 -13.57 -6.39 -2.19
N VAL A 165 -12.29 -6.05 -2.36
CA VAL A 165 -11.13 -6.90 -2.11
C VAL A 165 -10.05 -6.03 -1.48
N PRO A 166 -9.92 -6.04 -0.14
CA PRO A 166 -9.01 -5.14 0.55
C PRO A 166 -7.54 -5.41 0.24
N ASN A 167 -6.70 -4.41 0.45
CA ASN A 167 -5.28 -4.64 0.66
C ASN A 167 -5.07 -5.32 2.02
N ALA A 168 -3.86 -5.83 2.25
CA ALA A 168 -3.52 -6.55 3.46
C ALA A 168 -2.07 -6.28 3.88
N ALA A 169 -1.71 -6.70 5.09
CA ALA A 169 -0.33 -6.77 5.53
C ALA A 169 0.23 -8.18 5.31
N GLU A 170 1.54 -8.28 5.12
CA GLU A 170 2.22 -9.56 4.95
C GLU A 170 2.22 -10.38 6.25
N ASP A 171 2.21 -11.70 6.11
CA ASP A 171 2.06 -12.62 7.24
C ASP A 171 3.11 -12.41 8.33
N TYR A 172 4.34 -12.02 7.97
CA TYR A 172 5.40 -11.74 8.95
C TYR A 172 5.12 -10.53 9.85
N PHE A 173 4.20 -9.62 9.50
CA PHE A 173 3.77 -8.55 10.41
C PHE A 173 2.86 -9.04 11.55
N PHE A 174 2.29 -10.21 11.42
CA PHE A 174 1.46 -10.81 12.47
C PHE A 174 2.28 -11.67 13.45
N GLU A 175 3.58 -11.78 13.22
CA GLU A 175 4.52 -12.46 14.10
C GLU A 175 5.32 -11.42 14.89
N PRO A 176 5.59 -11.66 16.18
CA PRO A 176 6.42 -10.74 16.97
C PRO A 176 7.84 -10.66 16.38
N ALA A 177 8.40 -9.45 16.32
CA ALA A 177 9.80 -9.28 15.96
C ALA A 177 10.70 -9.88 17.06
N ALA A 178 11.76 -10.59 16.67
CA ALA A 178 12.67 -11.20 17.60
C ALA A 178 13.52 -10.13 18.36
N ASP A 179 13.94 -10.42 19.58
CA ASP A 179 14.66 -9.46 20.42
C ASP A 179 15.97 -8.98 19.78
N HIS A 180 16.68 -9.86 19.07
CA HIS A 180 17.90 -9.47 18.36
C HIS A 180 17.64 -8.54 17.18
N GLU A 181 16.51 -8.71 16.46
CA GLU A 181 16.07 -7.83 15.36
C GLU A 181 15.75 -6.44 15.93
N ARG A 182 15.02 -6.39 17.04
CA ARG A 182 14.65 -5.15 17.74
C ARG A 182 15.88 -4.40 18.25
N ALA A 183 16.82 -5.11 18.88
CA ALA A 183 18.06 -4.51 19.37
C ALA A 183 18.90 -3.88 18.24
N GLN A 184 18.89 -4.49 17.05
CA GLN A 184 19.64 -3.98 15.89
C GLN A 184 19.00 -2.75 15.24
N VAL A 185 17.67 -2.56 15.38
CA VAL A 185 16.96 -1.42 14.78
C VAL A 185 17.54 -0.09 15.22
N ARG A 186 17.74 0.11 16.52
CA ARG A 186 18.22 1.39 17.07
C ARG A 186 19.62 1.73 16.59
N ALA A 187 20.49 0.73 16.54
CA ALA A 187 21.85 0.88 16.01
C ALA A 187 21.82 1.26 14.51
N ASN A 188 21.01 0.58 13.72
CA ASN A 188 20.88 0.84 12.28
C ASN A 188 20.27 2.22 11.98
N LEU A 189 19.38 2.71 12.85
CA LEU A 189 18.78 4.04 12.74
C LEU A 189 19.66 5.14 13.34
N GLY A 190 20.76 4.80 14.02
CA GLY A 190 21.59 5.76 14.75
C GLY A 190 20.85 6.41 15.93
N LEU A 191 19.85 5.73 16.49
CA LEU A 191 19.02 6.23 17.58
C LEU A 191 19.61 5.85 18.95
N PRO A 192 19.77 6.81 19.88
CA PRO A 192 20.08 6.49 21.27
C PRO A 192 19.04 5.53 21.88
N ALA A 193 19.51 4.60 22.73
CA ALA A 193 18.67 3.53 23.28
C ALA A 193 17.43 4.02 24.04
N GLN A 194 17.50 5.19 24.67
CA GLN A 194 16.46 5.73 25.54
C GLN A 194 15.46 6.65 24.84
N ILE A 195 15.74 7.08 23.61
CA ILE A 195 14.85 8.03 22.90
C ILE A 195 13.69 7.27 22.24
N PRO A 196 12.43 7.48 22.67
CA PRO A 196 11.27 6.95 21.95
C PRO A 196 11.14 7.58 20.57
N TYR A 197 10.54 6.87 19.61
CA TYR A 197 10.29 7.44 18.30
C TYR A 197 8.88 7.17 17.76
N LEU A 198 8.38 8.16 17.05
CA LEU A 198 7.19 8.04 16.21
C LEU A 198 7.63 7.55 14.82
N LEU A 199 6.88 6.63 14.25
CA LEU A 199 7.15 6.08 12.94
C LEU A 199 6.14 6.63 11.92
N SER A 200 6.61 6.97 10.73
CA SER A 200 5.74 7.18 9.57
C SER A 200 6.32 6.46 8.35
N VAL A 201 5.54 5.53 7.78
CA VAL A 201 5.93 4.74 6.61
C VAL A 201 5.13 5.20 5.41
N ALA A 202 5.75 5.97 4.51
CA ALA A 202 5.08 6.57 3.37
C ALA A 202 6.08 7.00 2.29
N ALA A 203 5.68 6.98 1.03
CA ALA A 203 6.46 7.66 -0.01
C ALA A 203 6.61 9.16 0.31
N PHE A 204 7.78 9.74 0.01
CA PHE A 204 8.06 11.16 0.29
C PHE A 204 7.36 12.08 -0.70
N GLN A 205 6.03 12.08 -0.68
CA GLN A 205 5.16 12.86 -1.55
C GLN A 205 4.36 13.89 -0.74
N PRO A 206 4.01 15.04 -1.31
CA PRO A 206 3.27 16.10 -0.61
C PRO A 206 1.96 15.61 0.05
N ARG A 207 1.22 14.72 -0.61
CA ARG A 207 -0.03 14.16 -0.07
C ARG A 207 0.15 13.31 1.20
N LYS A 208 1.35 12.80 1.47
CA LYS A 208 1.67 12.06 2.69
C LYS A 208 1.91 12.97 3.89
N ASN A 209 2.01 14.28 3.65
CA ASN A 209 1.93 15.34 4.66
C ASN A 209 3.02 15.26 5.75
N LEU A 210 4.16 14.67 5.41
CA LEU A 210 5.25 14.41 6.36
C LEU A 210 5.86 15.69 6.94
N ALA A 211 5.91 16.78 6.17
CA ALA A 211 6.40 18.06 6.68
C ALA A 211 5.52 18.61 7.82
N ARG A 212 4.19 18.40 7.76
CA ARG A 212 3.29 18.80 8.87
C ARG A 212 3.49 17.92 10.10
N LEU A 213 3.70 16.61 9.92
CA LEU A 213 4.07 15.72 11.03
C LEU A 213 5.34 16.20 11.75
N ILE A 214 6.35 16.62 10.99
CA ILE A 214 7.59 17.16 11.53
C ILE A 214 7.33 18.37 12.45
N ARG A 215 6.53 19.32 11.98
CA ARG A 215 6.19 20.53 12.76
C ARG A 215 5.35 20.20 14.00
N ALA A 216 4.34 19.34 13.86
CA ALA A 216 3.53 18.88 14.98
C ALA A 216 4.38 18.18 16.06
N THR A 217 5.35 17.34 15.65
CA THR A 217 6.25 16.67 16.60
C THR A 217 7.22 17.65 17.28
N ALA A 218 7.68 18.69 16.61
CA ALA A 218 8.50 19.74 17.23
C ALA A 218 7.72 20.44 18.35
N ARG A 219 6.45 20.80 18.13
CA ARG A 219 5.57 21.38 19.17
C ARG A 219 5.33 20.41 20.34
N LEU A 220 5.16 19.12 20.07
CA LEU A 220 4.98 18.13 21.12
C LEU A 220 6.18 18.06 22.07
N ARG A 221 7.41 18.17 21.57
CA ARG A 221 8.64 18.18 22.37
C ARG A 221 8.73 19.38 23.32
N GLU A 222 8.25 20.54 22.91
CA GLU A 222 8.20 21.73 23.76
C GLU A 222 7.29 21.53 24.98
N VAL A 223 6.23 20.72 24.81
CA VAL A 223 5.22 20.49 25.84
C VAL A 223 5.56 19.30 26.74
N THR A 224 6.18 18.24 26.21
CA THR A 224 6.45 16.99 26.96
C THR A 224 7.78 16.98 27.71
N ALA A 225 8.64 18.00 27.56
CA ALA A 225 9.99 18.11 28.15
C ALA A 225 10.87 16.85 27.92
N GLY A 226 10.51 16.00 26.97
CA GLY A 226 11.19 14.74 26.66
C GLY A 226 11.75 14.69 25.23
N ASP A 227 12.84 13.96 25.06
CA ASP A 227 13.34 13.67 23.74
C ASP A 227 12.42 12.67 23.03
N LEU A 228 11.91 13.07 21.85
CA LEU A 228 11.08 12.24 20.98
C LEU A 228 11.61 12.37 19.56
N ALA A 229 11.91 11.23 18.93
CA ALA A 229 12.37 11.19 17.55
C ALA A 229 11.18 10.93 16.57
N VAL A 230 11.38 11.30 15.31
CA VAL A 230 10.49 10.88 14.20
C VAL A 230 11.32 10.11 13.19
N VAL A 231 10.90 8.89 12.91
CA VAL A 231 11.50 8.03 11.88
C VAL A 231 10.59 8.01 10.67
N LEU A 232 11.11 8.48 9.54
CA LEU A 232 10.41 8.52 8.27
C LEU A 232 11.01 7.48 7.32
N ILE A 233 10.19 6.54 6.86
CA ILE A 233 10.60 5.47 5.95
C ILE A 233 9.73 5.49 4.71
N GLY A 234 10.33 5.41 3.53
CA GLY A 234 9.56 5.28 2.31
C GLY A 234 10.31 5.54 1.02
N ALA A 235 9.61 5.35 -0.09
CA ALA A 235 10.13 5.65 -1.41
C ALA A 235 10.24 7.17 -1.60
N GLY A 236 11.41 7.58 -2.01
CA GLY A 236 11.73 8.98 -2.34
C GLY A 236 13.19 9.06 -2.75
N GLY A 237 13.53 10.15 -3.44
CA GLY A 237 14.93 10.45 -3.75
C GLY A 237 15.62 11.17 -2.60
N GLU A 238 16.92 11.39 -2.77
CA GLU A 238 17.72 12.16 -1.80
C GLU A 238 17.22 13.61 -1.71
N GLU A 239 16.66 14.16 -2.79
CA GLU A 239 16.12 15.51 -2.82
C GLU A 239 14.88 15.65 -1.92
N GLU A 240 13.92 14.71 -1.99
CA GLU A 240 12.76 14.71 -1.10
C GLU A 240 13.16 14.51 0.36
N ALA A 241 14.13 13.64 0.62
CA ALA A 241 14.67 13.44 1.96
C ALA A 241 15.38 14.71 2.49
N ARG A 242 16.09 15.44 1.62
CA ARG A 242 16.73 16.72 1.95
C ARG A 242 15.69 17.76 2.36
N VAL A 243 14.60 17.90 1.59
CA VAL A 243 13.50 18.83 1.90
C VAL A 243 12.89 18.52 3.27
N LEU A 244 12.71 17.25 3.61
CA LEU A 244 12.19 16.85 4.92
C LEU A 244 13.19 17.16 6.05
N ARG A 245 14.51 16.95 5.84
CA ARG A 245 15.54 17.32 6.81
C ARG A 245 15.59 18.83 7.04
N GLU A 246 15.45 19.63 5.97
CA GLU A 246 15.39 21.09 6.08
C GLU A 246 14.15 21.57 6.82
N ALA A 247 12.99 20.96 6.56
CA ALA A 247 11.77 21.23 7.31
C ALA A 247 11.93 20.92 8.80
N ALA A 248 12.68 19.84 9.12
CA ALA A 248 13.01 19.47 10.48
C ALA A 248 13.91 20.49 11.16
N ALA A 249 14.97 20.93 10.49
CA ALA A 249 15.88 21.94 11.01
C ALA A 249 15.16 23.27 11.26
N ALA A 250 14.31 23.71 10.33
CA ALA A 250 13.50 24.91 10.46
C ALA A 250 12.49 24.85 11.62
N ALA A 251 11.97 23.65 11.93
CA ALA A 251 11.07 23.42 13.05
C ALA A 251 11.80 23.23 14.41
N GLY A 252 13.13 23.31 14.44
CA GLY A 252 13.92 23.04 15.65
C GLY A 252 13.91 21.59 16.10
N SER A 253 13.50 20.68 15.24
CA SER A 253 13.44 19.25 15.54
C SER A 253 14.85 18.64 15.48
N ARG A 254 15.32 18.10 16.62
CA ARG A 254 16.69 17.57 16.74
C ARG A 254 16.86 16.13 16.27
N ALA A 255 15.79 15.37 16.11
CA ALA A 255 15.86 13.94 15.84
C ALA A 255 14.86 13.53 14.78
N ILE A 256 15.22 13.70 13.50
CA ILE A 256 14.47 13.18 12.35
C ILE A 256 15.42 12.34 11.52
N PHE A 257 15.00 11.11 11.29
CA PHE A 257 15.72 10.15 10.48
C PHE A 257 14.90 9.89 9.22
N CYS A 258 15.46 10.21 8.07
CA CYS A 258 14.87 9.91 6.78
C CYS A 258 15.62 8.73 6.18
N MET A 259 14.94 7.64 5.94
CA MET A 259 15.47 6.53 5.17
C MET A 259 14.83 6.57 3.76
N PRO A 260 15.50 7.12 2.74
CA PRO A 260 14.98 7.07 1.38
C PRO A 260 15.01 5.63 0.88
N GLY A 261 13.83 5.04 0.73
CA GLY A 261 13.64 3.63 0.35
C GLY A 261 13.01 2.80 1.46
N TYR A 262 12.80 1.52 1.15
CA TYR A 262 12.27 0.56 2.13
C TYR A 262 13.40 -0.38 2.59
N PRO A 263 13.55 -0.58 3.90
CA PRO A 263 14.46 -1.62 4.41
C PRO A 263 13.91 -3.01 4.03
N PRO A 264 14.75 -4.08 4.14
CA PRO A 264 14.27 -5.45 4.01
C PRO A 264 13.08 -5.73 4.95
N ASP A 265 12.16 -6.58 4.52
CA ASP A 265 10.87 -6.80 5.18
C ASP A 265 10.95 -7.14 6.67
N LEU A 266 11.87 -8.01 7.08
CA LEU A 266 12.06 -8.33 8.50
C LEU A 266 12.61 -7.15 9.31
N ALA A 267 13.49 -6.34 8.71
CA ALA A 267 13.99 -5.12 9.34
C ALA A 267 12.86 -4.07 9.48
N LEU A 268 11.96 -3.96 8.49
CA LEU A 268 10.79 -3.08 8.58
C LEU A 268 9.86 -3.53 9.70
N ARG A 269 9.58 -4.84 9.85
CA ARG A 269 8.81 -5.39 10.96
C ARG A 269 9.38 -4.98 12.32
N ALA A 270 10.70 -5.15 12.50
CA ALA A 270 11.36 -4.78 13.74
C ALA A 270 11.30 -3.26 14.02
N ILE A 271 11.37 -2.43 12.99
CA ILE A 271 11.20 -0.97 13.11
C ILE A 271 9.78 -0.63 13.60
N TYR A 272 8.74 -1.28 13.09
CA TYR A 272 7.40 -1.12 13.65
C TYR A 272 7.35 -1.55 15.11
N ALA A 273 7.84 -2.75 15.44
CA ALA A 273 7.79 -3.30 16.79
C ALA A 273 8.49 -2.45 17.85
N GLU A 274 9.53 -1.69 17.49
CA GLU A 274 10.28 -0.78 18.36
C GLU A 274 9.68 0.64 18.41
N ALA A 275 8.76 0.98 17.50
CA ALA A 275 8.17 2.30 17.46
C ALA A 275 7.20 2.52 18.64
N THR A 276 7.22 3.74 19.18
CA THR A 276 6.25 4.15 20.20
C THR A 276 4.82 4.20 19.62
N ALA A 277 4.70 4.66 18.39
CA ALA A 277 3.45 4.73 17.64
C ALA A 277 3.73 4.90 16.14
N LEU A 278 2.76 4.49 15.31
CA LEU A 278 2.64 4.98 13.93
C LEU A 278 1.86 6.29 13.94
N VAL A 279 2.38 7.31 13.23
CA VAL A 279 1.62 8.53 12.90
C VAL A 279 1.49 8.63 11.39
N PHE A 280 0.25 8.66 10.90
CA PHE A 280 -0.04 8.58 9.47
C PHE A 280 -0.97 9.72 9.04
N PRO A 281 -0.40 10.95 8.82
CA PRO A 281 -1.15 12.18 8.61
C PRO A 281 -1.51 12.42 7.14
N SER A 282 -1.66 11.37 6.35
CA SER A 282 -1.90 11.46 4.91
C SER A 282 -3.18 12.21 4.58
N LEU A 283 -3.11 13.09 3.58
CA LEU A 283 -4.27 13.84 3.07
C LEU A 283 -5.17 12.96 2.20
N CYS A 284 -4.62 11.93 1.58
CA CYS A 284 -5.35 11.07 0.66
C CYS A 284 -4.76 9.65 0.65
N GLU A 285 -5.60 8.66 0.97
CA GLU A 285 -5.29 7.23 0.91
C GLU A 285 -6.49 6.44 0.38
N GLY A 286 -6.20 5.51 -0.53
CA GLY A 286 -7.21 4.55 -0.97
C GLY A 286 -7.37 3.37 -0.02
N PHE A 287 -6.40 3.15 0.92
CA PHE A 287 -6.47 2.09 1.93
C PHE A 287 -5.66 2.45 3.19
N GLY A 288 -4.33 2.37 3.15
CA GLY A 288 -3.46 2.61 4.30
C GLY A 288 -2.79 1.36 4.86
N ILE A 289 -2.10 0.59 4.03
CA ILE A 289 -1.36 -0.62 4.43
C ILE A 289 -0.50 -0.39 5.69
N PRO A 290 0.25 0.74 5.84
CA PRO A 290 1.04 1.00 7.04
C PRO A 290 0.26 1.00 8.35
N ALA A 291 -1.01 1.41 8.33
CA ALA A 291 -1.85 1.36 9.53
C ALA A 291 -2.15 -0.10 9.94
N VAL A 292 -2.38 -0.99 8.96
CA VAL A 292 -2.60 -2.42 9.21
C VAL A 292 -1.32 -3.07 9.73
N GLU A 293 -0.15 -2.77 9.13
CA GLU A 293 1.15 -3.28 9.55
C GLU A 293 1.45 -2.89 11.01
N ALA A 294 1.19 -1.63 11.38
CA ALA A 294 1.37 -1.13 12.75
C ALA A 294 0.42 -1.83 13.75
N MET A 295 -0.86 -1.95 13.40
CA MET A 295 -1.86 -2.64 14.23
C MET A 295 -1.52 -4.12 14.41
N ALA A 296 -1.05 -4.80 13.37
CA ALA A 296 -0.61 -6.20 13.43
C ALA A 296 0.59 -6.37 14.37
N GLN A 297 1.57 -5.45 14.33
CA GLN A 297 2.69 -5.45 15.27
C GLN A 297 2.29 -5.02 16.69
N GLY A 298 1.06 -4.55 16.88
CA GLY A 298 0.53 -4.17 18.19
C GLY A 298 1.10 -2.85 18.71
N ILE A 299 1.41 -1.92 17.82
CA ILE A 299 1.73 -0.55 18.21
C ILE A 299 0.51 0.36 17.98
N PRO A 300 0.33 1.41 18.81
CA PRO A 300 -0.77 2.33 18.64
C PRO A 300 -0.65 3.17 17.36
N VAL A 301 -1.77 3.62 16.82
CA VAL A 301 -1.84 4.34 15.56
C VAL A 301 -2.57 5.68 15.70
N ALA A 302 -1.92 6.77 15.31
CA ALA A 302 -2.53 8.09 15.11
C ALA A 302 -2.75 8.31 13.61
N LEU A 303 -4.00 8.39 13.18
CA LEU A 303 -4.41 8.38 11.78
C LEU A 303 -5.12 9.67 11.40
N ALA A 304 -4.95 10.12 10.17
CA ALA A 304 -5.77 11.19 9.65
C ALA A 304 -7.25 10.79 9.61
N ASP A 305 -8.13 11.67 10.08
CA ASP A 305 -9.58 11.50 9.99
C ASP A 305 -10.06 11.88 8.57
N SER A 306 -9.55 11.13 7.61
CA SER A 306 -9.82 11.41 6.20
C SER A 306 -9.70 10.16 5.33
N THR A 307 -10.47 10.14 4.26
CA THR A 307 -10.42 9.13 3.19
C THR A 307 -10.63 7.70 3.72
N ALA A 308 -9.83 6.72 3.35
CA ALA A 308 -10.02 5.35 3.79
C ALA A 308 -9.52 5.07 5.23
N LEU A 309 -8.74 5.97 5.85
CA LEU A 309 -8.10 5.69 7.14
C LEU A 309 -9.06 5.42 8.30
N PRO A 310 -10.21 6.14 8.44
CA PRO A 310 -11.22 5.82 9.44
C PRO A 310 -11.85 4.42 9.26
N GLU A 311 -12.06 3.97 8.02
CA GLU A 311 -12.53 2.62 7.71
C GLU A 311 -11.53 1.57 8.18
N ILE A 312 -10.25 1.78 7.89
CA ILE A 312 -9.19 0.81 8.13
C ILE A 312 -8.79 0.76 9.61
N GLY A 313 -8.66 1.90 10.26
CA GLY A 313 -8.26 1.97 11.68
C GLY A 313 -9.40 1.67 12.65
N GLY A 314 -10.66 1.92 12.24
CA GLY A 314 -11.84 1.68 13.08
C GLY A 314 -11.70 2.26 14.50
N ALA A 315 -12.07 1.52 15.52
CA ALA A 315 -11.97 1.95 16.92
C ALA A 315 -10.53 1.94 17.50
N ALA A 316 -9.53 1.51 16.73
CA ALA A 316 -8.14 1.49 17.19
C ALA A 316 -7.42 2.84 16.94
N GLY A 317 -7.88 3.65 15.99
CA GLY A 317 -7.22 4.90 15.61
C GLY A 317 -7.39 6.04 16.62
N TRP A 318 -6.31 6.79 16.89
CA TRP A 318 -6.41 8.18 17.36
C TRP A 318 -6.51 9.06 16.13
N TYR A 319 -7.72 9.60 15.89
CA TYR A 319 -7.98 10.37 14.68
C TYR A 319 -7.68 11.84 14.87
N HIS A 320 -7.20 12.49 13.81
CA HIS A 320 -6.89 13.91 13.77
C HIS A 320 -7.19 14.50 12.39
N ASP A 321 -7.52 15.77 12.35
CA ASP A 321 -7.54 16.55 11.12
C ASP A 321 -6.10 16.61 10.55
N PRO A 322 -5.85 16.06 9.34
CA PRO A 322 -4.50 16.10 8.75
C PRO A 322 -4.06 17.50 8.34
N THR A 323 -4.95 18.49 8.32
CA THR A 323 -4.63 19.88 7.95
C THR A 323 -4.29 20.75 9.16
N ASP A 324 -4.51 20.25 10.38
CA ASP A 324 -4.28 20.94 11.64
C ASP A 324 -3.11 20.31 12.44
N GLU A 325 -2.06 21.10 12.66
CA GLU A 325 -0.87 20.68 13.42
C GLU A 325 -1.17 20.44 14.89
N ASP A 326 -2.08 21.23 15.47
CA ASP A 326 -2.47 21.11 16.88
C ASP A 326 -3.33 19.86 17.08
N ALA A 327 -4.19 19.50 16.12
CA ALA A 327 -4.94 18.24 16.13
C ALA A 327 -4.02 17.02 16.03
N ILE A 328 -2.98 17.05 15.16
CA ILE A 328 -1.98 15.98 15.08
C ILE A 328 -1.23 15.87 16.42
N THR A 329 -0.81 17.00 16.99
CA THR A 329 -0.10 17.05 18.28
C THR A 329 -0.97 16.48 19.40
N ALA A 330 -2.25 16.85 19.47
CA ALA A 330 -3.20 16.38 20.46
C ALA A 330 -3.44 14.86 20.37
N ALA A 331 -3.62 14.33 19.16
CA ALA A 331 -3.80 12.89 18.95
C ALA A 331 -2.57 12.08 19.40
N VAL A 332 -1.35 12.55 19.07
CA VAL A 332 -0.11 11.89 19.52
C VAL A 332 0.04 12.00 21.04
N ARG A 333 -0.29 13.15 21.62
CA ARG A 333 -0.25 13.37 23.07
C ARG A 333 -1.20 12.43 23.81
N GLY A 334 -2.46 12.34 23.40
CA GLY A 334 -3.42 11.40 24.00
C GLY A 334 -2.92 9.97 23.97
N LEU A 335 -2.34 9.54 22.83
CA LEU A 335 -1.72 8.23 22.70
C LEU A 335 -0.55 8.00 23.67
N LEU A 336 0.25 9.03 24.00
CA LEU A 336 1.37 8.94 24.94
C LEU A 336 0.90 8.97 26.40
N ASP A 337 -0.05 9.84 26.72
CA ASP A 337 -0.46 10.18 28.10
C ASP A 337 -1.56 9.27 28.67
N GLU A 338 -2.26 8.48 27.82
CA GLU A 338 -3.38 7.63 28.20
C GLU A 338 -3.05 6.12 28.10
N PRO A 339 -2.29 5.53 29.04
CA PRO A 339 -1.78 4.17 28.91
C PRO A 339 -2.88 3.09 28.87
N GLU A 340 -3.99 3.25 29.61
CA GLU A 340 -5.10 2.30 29.62
C GLU A 340 -5.85 2.30 28.28
N GLU A 341 -6.18 3.49 27.76
CA GLU A 341 -6.82 3.65 26.47
C GLU A 341 -5.91 3.18 25.34
N ARG A 342 -4.62 3.45 25.44
CA ARG A 342 -3.61 2.92 24.50
C ARG A 342 -3.62 1.40 24.48
N ALA A 343 -3.58 0.74 25.62
CA ALA A 343 -3.62 -0.72 25.71
C ALA A 343 -4.91 -1.29 25.09
N ARG A 344 -6.06 -0.66 25.36
CA ARG A 344 -7.35 -1.03 24.80
C ARG A 344 -7.35 -0.91 23.26
N ARG A 345 -6.88 0.21 22.71
CA ARG A 345 -6.85 0.45 21.26
C ARG A 345 -5.84 -0.45 20.56
N VAL A 346 -4.71 -0.75 21.17
CA VAL A 346 -3.75 -1.72 20.64
C VAL A 346 -4.38 -3.11 20.52
N ALA A 347 -5.13 -3.56 21.53
CA ALA A 347 -5.84 -4.83 21.45
C ALA A 347 -6.90 -4.86 20.33
N LEU A 348 -7.67 -3.77 20.19
CA LEU A 348 -8.62 -3.60 19.07
C LEU A 348 -7.90 -3.58 17.73
N GLY A 349 -6.76 -2.90 17.62
CA GLY A 349 -5.97 -2.81 16.40
C GLY A 349 -5.51 -4.20 15.91
N ARG A 350 -5.01 -5.04 16.82
CA ARG A 350 -4.66 -6.43 16.47
C ARG A 350 -5.84 -7.22 15.94
N ALA A 351 -7.01 -7.10 16.58
CA ALA A 351 -8.22 -7.78 16.15
C ALA A 351 -8.73 -7.26 14.77
N ILE A 352 -8.58 -5.96 14.51
CA ILE A 352 -8.91 -5.35 13.21
C ILE A 352 -7.95 -5.83 12.14
N ALA A 353 -6.64 -5.84 12.42
CA ALA A 353 -5.61 -6.25 11.46
C ALA A 353 -5.80 -7.69 10.95
N GLU A 354 -6.31 -8.60 11.78
CA GLU A 354 -6.61 -9.99 11.37
C GLU A 354 -7.56 -10.07 10.16
N LYS A 355 -8.44 -9.09 9.98
CA LYS A 355 -9.35 -9.01 8.83
C LYS A 355 -8.62 -8.66 7.53
N TYR A 356 -7.42 -8.11 7.65
CA TYR A 356 -6.58 -7.63 6.56
C TYR A 356 -5.33 -8.50 6.37
N ARG A 357 -5.52 -9.81 6.39
CA ARG A 357 -4.51 -10.79 5.96
C ARG A 357 -4.66 -11.10 4.48
N TRP A 358 -3.57 -11.37 3.81
CA TRP A 358 -3.60 -11.66 2.37
C TRP A 358 -4.39 -12.92 2.01
N ASN A 359 -4.49 -13.93 2.88
CA ASN A 359 -5.34 -15.09 2.63
C ASN A 359 -6.82 -14.69 2.56
N VAL A 360 -7.29 -13.82 3.47
CA VAL A 360 -8.68 -13.29 3.45
C VAL A 360 -8.93 -12.48 2.18
N ALA A 361 -8.01 -11.57 1.83
CA ALA A 361 -8.11 -10.77 0.62
C ALA A 361 -8.12 -11.64 -0.65
N ASN A 362 -7.31 -12.70 -0.69
CA ASN A 362 -7.26 -13.62 -1.82
C ASN A 362 -8.52 -14.48 -1.94
N GLU A 363 -9.09 -14.95 -0.84
CA GLU A 363 -10.36 -15.67 -0.84
C GLU A 363 -11.48 -14.80 -1.46
N LEU A 364 -11.57 -13.53 -1.05
CA LEU A 364 -12.52 -12.57 -1.62
C LEU A 364 -12.28 -12.34 -3.12
N LEU A 365 -11.02 -12.24 -3.56
CA LEU A 365 -10.68 -12.15 -4.98
C LEU A 365 -11.16 -13.37 -5.76
N VAL A 366 -10.87 -14.58 -5.28
CA VAL A 366 -11.28 -15.83 -5.93
C VAL A 366 -12.80 -15.92 -6.01
N GLN A 367 -13.50 -15.61 -4.91
CA GLN A 367 -14.98 -15.57 -4.88
C GLN A 367 -15.54 -14.55 -5.87
N ALA A 368 -14.97 -13.35 -5.93
CA ALA A 368 -15.40 -12.33 -6.87
C ALA A 368 -15.27 -12.80 -8.33
N LEU A 369 -14.15 -13.44 -8.70
CA LEU A 369 -13.95 -14.01 -10.03
C LEU A 369 -14.92 -15.17 -10.32
N LEU A 370 -15.27 -15.98 -9.33
CA LEU A 370 -16.21 -17.11 -9.50
C LEU A 370 -17.66 -16.65 -9.63
N ASN A 371 -18.07 -15.64 -8.85
CA ASN A 371 -19.45 -15.16 -8.81
C ASN A 371 -19.83 -14.28 -10.01
N HIS A 372 -18.86 -13.71 -10.70
CA HIS A 372 -19.08 -12.88 -11.91
C HIS A 372 -18.83 -13.68 -13.22
N ARG A 373 -19.09 -14.99 -13.20
CA ARG A 373 -18.99 -15.86 -14.40
C ARG A 373 -20.04 -15.59 -15.45
#